data_b33419aacc04cc5c2a763ef86eeb20b0
#
_entry.id   b33419aacc04cc5c2a763ef86eeb20b0
#
_cell.length_a   1.000
_cell.length_b   1.000
_cell.length_c   1.000
_cell.angle_alpha   90.00
_cell.angle_beta   90.00
_cell.angle_gamma   90.00
#
_symmetry.space_group_name_H-M   'P 1'
#
loop_
_entity.id
_entity.type
_entity.pdbx_description
1 polymer ?
#
loop_
_entity_poly.entity_id
_entity_poly.type
_entity_poly.pdbx_seq_one_letter_code
_entity_poly.pdbx_strand_id
1 'polypeptide(L)'
;TPDGTERWVEMRIPIEEGRQYRLGEFEFEGVTVPTEEIVRAQFGLEEGDYYNESEVRDGIERLQLLYGASGYMEFLAFPDLSPRDQRVDEDGREVPTDGPAIVDVIMRAEEGDQYFVNRITFTGNRTTRDYVVRREFRLLEAGVFNSNALTTSVRRINQLGYFLPIQDDDITVDQVEGDEFQVNIE
;
A
#
# COMPACT_ATOMS: atom_id res chain seq x y z
N THR A 1 30.74 -33.55 -10.23
CA THR A 1 30.09 -34.16 -9.06
C THR A 1 30.68 -35.51 -8.76
N PRO A 2 31.39 -35.70 -7.73
CA PRO A 2 31.59 -37.00 -7.14
C PRO A 2 30.63 -37.19 -5.97
N ASP A 3 30.16 -38.38 -5.82
CA ASP A 3 29.34 -38.93 -4.74
C ASP A 3 27.88 -38.46 -4.64
N GLY A 4 27.03 -39.26 -5.29
CA GLY A 4 25.58 -39.26 -5.17
C GLY A 4 25.02 -39.62 -3.82
N THR A 5 25.42 -38.89 -2.78
CA THR A 5 24.70 -38.87 -1.49
C THR A 5 23.80 -37.65 -1.49
N GLU A 6 22.62 -37.81 -2.07
CA GLU A 6 21.52 -36.88 -1.84
C GLU A 6 21.28 -36.82 -0.32
N ARG A 7 21.49 -35.64 0.27
CA ARG A 7 21.18 -35.41 1.67
C ARG A 7 19.75 -34.90 1.76
N TRP A 8 18.87 -35.73 2.24
CA TRP A 8 17.48 -35.37 2.54
C TRP A 8 17.43 -34.70 3.91
N VAL A 9 16.67 -33.59 4.00
CA VAL A 9 16.35 -32.92 5.25
C VAL A 9 14.85 -33.09 5.48
N GLU A 10 14.48 -33.72 6.57
CA GLU A 10 13.09 -33.77 7.03
C GLU A 10 12.83 -32.51 7.88
N MET A 11 11.87 -31.70 7.47
CA MET A 11 11.42 -30.52 8.21
C MET A 11 10.01 -30.79 8.75
N ARG A 12 9.83 -30.68 10.06
CA ARG A 12 8.52 -30.79 10.72
C ARG A 12 8.17 -29.41 11.24
N ILE A 13 7.07 -28.85 10.72
CA ILE A 13 6.53 -27.56 11.13
C ILE A 13 5.25 -27.87 11.92
N PRO A 14 5.24 -27.74 13.25
CA PRO A 14 4.00 -27.86 14.01
C PRO A 14 3.12 -26.64 13.70
N ILE A 15 1.86 -26.88 13.36
CA ILE A 15 0.86 -25.84 13.10
C ILE A 15 -0.27 -26.06 14.11
N GLU A 16 -0.59 -25.02 14.87
CA GLU A 16 -1.77 -24.97 15.72
C GLU A 16 -2.81 -24.09 15.03
N GLU A 17 -3.93 -24.67 14.63
CA GLU A 17 -5.03 -23.92 14.04
C GLU A 17 -5.78 -23.17 15.15
N GLY A 18 -5.85 -21.81 15.02
CA GLY A 18 -6.65 -20.98 15.89
C GLY A 18 -8.15 -21.06 15.60
N ARG A 19 -8.94 -20.27 16.35
CA ARG A 19 -10.39 -20.15 16.09
C ARG A 19 -10.62 -19.34 14.82
N GLN A 20 -11.64 -19.71 14.06
CA GLN A 20 -12.08 -18.94 12.90
C GLN A 20 -13.05 -17.85 13.38
N TYR A 21 -12.71 -16.59 13.09
CA TYR A 21 -13.49 -15.43 13.47
C TYR A 21 -14.43 -14.99 12.35
N ARG A 22 -15.57 -14.41 12.73
CA ARG A 22 -16.42 -13.64 11.83
C ARG A 22 -16.16 -12.16 12.03
N LEU A 23 -16.26 -11.39 10.95
CA LEU A 23 -16.20 -9.94 10.99
C LEU A 23 -17.43 -9.40 11.73
N GLY A 24 -17.21 -8.64 12.78
CA GLY A 24 -18.22 -7.86 13.49
C GLY A 24 -18.41 -6.48 12.89
N GLU A 25 -18.26 -5.44 13.70
CA GLU A 25 -18.30 -4.06 13.24
C GLU A 25 -17.03 -3.74 12.44
N PHE A 26 -17.18 -3.02 11.34
CA PHE A 26 -16.06 -2.57 10.53
C PHE A 26 -16.14 -1.06 10.36
N GLU A 27 -15.31 -0.34 11.12
CA GLU A 27 -15.31 1.11 11.21
C GLU A 27 -14.04 1.71 10.58
N PHE A 28 -14.13 2.99 10.18
CA PHE A 28 -13.03 3.73 9.58
C PHE A 28 -12.80 5.03 10.33
N GLU A 29 -11.58 5.23 10.82
CA GLU A 29 -11.13 6.45 11.51
C GLU A 29 -10.07 7.17 10.70
N GLY A 30 -10.08 8.51 10.71
CA GLY A 30 -9.05 9.34 10.06
C GLY A 30 -9.24 9.54 8.57
N VAL A 31 -10.35 9.07 7.99
CA VAL A 31 -10.69 9.25 6.58
C VAL A 31 -11.47 10.53 6.39
N THR A 32 -10.97 11.45 5.57
CA THR A 32 -11.61 12.76 5.31
C THR A 32 -11.76 13.08 3.82
N VAL A 33 -10.88 12.57 2.95
CA VAL A 33 -10.84 12.90 1.53
C VAL A 33 -11.89 12.13 0.72
N PRO A 34 -11.93 10.78 0.70
CA PRO A 34 -13.03 10.04 0.10
C PRO A 34 -14.18 9.87 1.11
N THR A 35 -15.36 9.58 0.63
CA THR A 35 -16.47 9.19 1.50
C THR A 35 -16.22 7.79 2.06
N GLU A 36 -16.76 7.50 3.25
CA GLU A 36 -16.65 6.18 3.87
C GLU A 36 -17.16 5.06 2.96
N GLU A 37 -18.20 5.33 2.17
CA GLU A 37 -18.73 4.37 1.19
C GLU A 37 -17.67 3.96 0.14
N ILE A 38 -16.90 4.94 -0.36
CA ILE A 38 -15.81 4.67 -1.32
C ILE A 38 -14.69 3.87 -0.66
N VAL A 39 -14.36 4.18 0.59
CA VAL A 39 -13.35 3.45 1.37
C VAL A 39 -13.80 2.02 1.61
N ARG A 40 -15.01 1.83 2.12
CA ARG A 40 -15.60 0.51 2.41
C ARG A 40 -15.66 -0.37 1.15
N ALA A 41 -15.95 0.21 0.00
CA ALA A 41 -15.98 -0.51 -1.28
C ALA A 41 -14.60 -1.07 -1.72
N GLN A 42 -13.48 -0.64 -1.10
CA GLN A 42 -12.17 -1.21 -1.37
C GLN A 42 -11.96 -2.56 -0.66
N PHE A 43 -12.76 -2.86 0.34
CA PHE A 43 -12.69 -4.11 1.08
C PHE A 43 -13.78 -5.07 0.56
N GLY A 44 -13.40 -6.30 0.24
CA GLY A 44 -14.34 -7.34 -0.20
C GLY A 44 -14.99 -8.09 0.96
N LEU A 45 -15.17 -7.42 2.13
CA LEU A 45 -15.68 -8.00 3.36
C LEU A 45 -16.94 -7.26 3.82
N GLU A 46 -17.95 -8.05 4.22
CA GLU A 46 -19.17 -7.55 4.83
C GLU A 46 -19.28 -8.07 6.28
N GLU A 47 -20.03 -7.37 7.12
CA GLU A 47 -20.30 -7.81 8.49
C GLU A 47 -20.96 -9.20 8.51
N GLY A 48 -20.42 -10.10 9.32
CA GLY A 48 -20.83 -11.49 9.39
C GLY A 48 -20.06 -12.46 8.51
N ASP A 49 -19.25 -11.98 7.55
CA ASP A 49 -18.35 -12.82 6.78
C ASP A 49 -17.24 -13.41 7.65
N TYR A 50 -16.56 -14.43 7.16
CA TYR A 50 -15.35 -14.88 7.81
C TYR A 50 -14.24 -13.86 7.65
N TYR A 51 -13.63 -13.47 8.78
CA TYR A 51 -12.50 -12.55 8.77
C TYR A 51 -11.35 -13.13 7.94
N ASN A 52 -10.87 -12.35 6.98
CA ASN A 52 -9.79 -12.72 6.09
C ASN A 52 -8.74 -11.60 6.05
N GLU A 53 -7.61 -11.82 6.68
CA GLU A 53 -6.50 -10.87 6.73
C GLU A 53 -5.97 -10.49 5.33
N SER A 54 -6.00 -11.44 4.38
CA SER A 54 -5.57 -11.16 3.02
C SER A 54 -6.49 -10.14 2.33
N GLU A 55 -7.81 -10.26 2.52
CA GLU A 55 -8.78 -9.29 1.98
C GLU A 55 -8.62 -7.90 2.60
N VAL A 56 -8.32 -7.85 3.90
CA VAL A 56 -8.02 -6.58 4.59
C VAL A 56 -6.77 -5.94 4.01
N ARG A 57 -5.70 -6.69 3.84
CA ARG A 57 -4.45 -6.21 3.24
C ARG A 57 -4.65 -5.73 1.80
N ASP A 58 -5.33 -6.52 0.98
CA ASP A 58 -5.65 -6.15 -0.41
C ASP A 58 -6.52 -4.88 -0.47
N GLY A 59 -7.42 -4.69 0.50
CA GLY A 59 -8.20 -3.48 0.68
C GLY A 59 -7.32 -2.26 0.99
N ILE A 60 -6.35 -2.42 1.90
CA ILE A 60 -5.39 -1.36 2.23
C ILE A 60 -4.53 -1.00 0.99
N GLU A 61 -4.06 -1.98 0.23
CA GLU A 61 -3.32 -1.73 -1.02
C GLU A 61 -4.17 -0.95 -2.03
N ARG A 62 -5.45 -1.30 -2.19
CA ARG A 62 -6.38 -0.55 -3.05
C ARG A 62 -6.60 0.88 -2.57
N LEU A 63 -6.67 1.10 -1.24
CA LEU A 63 -6.73 2.44 -0.67
C LEU A 63 -5.46 3.23 -0.95
N GLN A 64 -4.29 2.64 -0.75
CA GLN A 64 -3.00 3.29 -1.07
C GLN A 64 -2.93 3.73 -2.54
N LEU A 65 -3.43 2.90 -3.46
CA LEU A 65 -3.52 3.27 -4.87
C LEU A 65 -4.52 4.42 -5.11
N LEU A 66 -5.65 4.43 -4.42
CA LEU A 66 -6.67 5.48 -4.52
C LEU A 66 -6.12 6.83 -4.02
N TYR A 67 -5.52 6.85 -2.84
CA TYR A 67 -4.93 8.05 -2.25
C TYR A 67 -3.71 8.53 -3.04
N GLY A 68 -2.82 7.62 -3.44
CA GLY A 68 -1.67 7.94 -4.28
C GLY A 68 -2.04 8.51 -5.66
N ALA A 69 -3.19 8.10 -6.23
CA ALA A 69 -3.73 8.71 -7.45
C ALA A 69 -4.21 10.16 -7.24
N SER A 70 -4.50 10.54 -6.00
CA SER A 70 -4.98 11.85 -5.59
C SER A 70 -3.90 12.73 -4.95
N GLY A 71 -2.65 12.30 -4.97
CA GLY A 71 -1.51 13.06 -4.47
C GLY A 71 -1.10 12.79 -3.02
N TYR A 72 -1.81 11.92 -2.32
CA TYR A 72 -1.51 11.56 -0.93
C TYR A 72 -0.53 10.38 -0.89
N MET A 73 0.74 10.67 -1.10
CA MET A 73 1.77 9.63 -1.21
C MET A 73 2.19 9.03 0.15
N GLU A 74 1.92 9.72 1.24
CA GLU A 74 2.23 9.29 2.61
C GLU A 74 1.08 8.55 3.30
N PHE A 75 0.01 8.23 2.56
CA PHE A 75 -1.14 7.53 3.11
C PHE A 75 -0.75 6.20 3.75
N LEU A 76 -1.15 6.02 5.00
CA LEU A 76 -1.00 4.80 5.77
C LEU A 76 -2.35 4.38 6.36
N ALA A 77 -2.59 3.07 6.43
CA ALA A 77 -3.76 2.53 7.11
C ALA A 77 -3.39 1.27 7.90
N PHE A 78 -3.96 1.13 9.08
CA PHE A 78 -3.69 0.04 10.01
C PHE A 78 -5.00 -0.52 10.55
N PRO A 79 -5.23 -1.84 10.49
CA PRO A 79 -6.35 -2.48 11.14
C PRO A 79 -6.07 -2.62 12.65
N ASP A 80 -6.97 -2.15 13.48
CA ASP A 80 -7.02 -2.42 14.92
C ASP A 80 -8.10 -3.47 15.15
N LEU A 81 -7.70 -4.64 15.68
CA LEU A 81 -8.54 -5.81 15.82
C LEU A 81 -8.98 -5.97 17.26
N SER A 82 -10.28 -6.10 17.49
CA SER A 82 -10.88 -6.30 18.80
C SER A 82 -11.72 -7.61 18.83
N PRO A 83 -11.11 -8.76 19.16
CA PRO A 83 -11.84 -10.02 19.29
C PRO A 83 -12.80 -9.97 20.50
N ARG A 84 -14.08 -10.30 20.30
CA ARG A 84 -15.11 -10.31 21.37
C ARG A 84 -14.97 -11.46 22.35
N ASP A 85 -14.20 -12.50 22.02
CA ASP A 85 -13.90 -13.65 22.89
C ASP A 85 -12.59 -13.47 23.68
N GLN A 86 -12.02 -12.29 23.68
CA GLN A 86 -10.81 -11.94 24.41
C GLN A 86 -11.05 -10.64 25.20
N ARG A 87 -10.27 -10.47 26.26
CA ARG A 87 -10.20 -9.22 27.02
C ARG A 87 -8.75 -8.99 27.43
N VAL A 88 -8.39 -7.76 27.61
CA VAL A 88 -7.10 -7.37 28.21
C VAL A 88 -7.25 -7.37 29.73
N ASP A 89 -6.38 -8.09 30.44
CA ASP A 89 -6.32 -8.12 31.90
C ASP A 89 -5.58 -6.87 32.47
N GLU A 90 -5.50 -6.79 33.80
CA GLU A 90 -4.82 -5.67 34.49
C GLU A 90 -3.30 -5.58 34.16
N ASP A 91 -2.71 -6.69 33.72
CA ASP A 91 -1.29 -6.78 33.32
C ASP A 91 -1.08 -6.48 31.82
N GLY A 92 -2.13 -6.16 31.07
CA GLY A 92 -2.08 -5.87 29.63
C GLY A 92 -2.00 -7.11 28.75
N ARG A 93 -2.38 -8.31 29.25
CA ARG A 93 -2.37 -9.55 28.50
C ARG A 93 -3.76 -9.87 27.97
N GLU A 94 -3.80 -10.40 26.76
CA GLU A 94 -5.04 -10.94 26.18
C GLU A 94 -5.39 -12.28 26.86
N VAL A 95 -6.54 -12.34 27.48
CA VAL A 95 -7.09 -13.55 28.10
C VAL A 95 -8.39 -13.97 27.42
N PRO A 96 -8.52 -15.26 27.06
CA PRO A 96 -9.73 -15.74 26.43
C PRO A 96 -10.95 -15.60 27.34
N THR A 97 -12.10 -15.35 26.75
CA THR A 97 -13.42 -15.31 27.40
C THR A 97 -14.38 -16.29 26.70
N ASP A 98 -15.55 -16.52 27.29
CA ASP A 98 -16.61 -17.33 26.66
C ASP A 98 -17.40 -16.55 25.57
N GLY A 99 -16.85 -15.46 25.05
CA GLY A 99 -17.48 -14.67 24.01
C GLY A 99 -17.59 -15.38 22.65
N PRO A 100 -18.41 -14.82 21.74
CA PRO A 100 -18.49 -15.35 20.37
C PRO A 100 -17.17 -15.10 19.61
N ALA A 101 -16.83 -15.99 18.68
CA ALA A 101 -15.68 -15.80 17.78
C ALA A 101 -15.99 -14.74 16.72
N ILE A 102 -16.08 -13.50 17.15
CA ILE A 102 -16.31 -12.30 16.34
C ILE A 102 -15.16 -11.35 16.59
N VAL A 103 -14.64 -10.72 15.54
CA VAL A 103 -13.63 -9.68 15.62
C VAL A 103 -14.19 -8.39 15.03
N ASP A 104 -14.13 -7.31 15.81
CA ASP A 104 -14.42 -5.97 15.34
C ASP A 104 -13.13 -5.36 14.80
N VAL A 105 -13.24 -4.60 13.71
CA VAL A 105 -12.08 -4.00 13.03
C VAL A 105 -12.29 -2.49 12.94
N ILE A 106 -11.35 -1.74 13.49
CA ILE A 106 -11.26 -0.29 13.29
C ILE A 106 -10.08 -0.03 12.35
N MET A 107 -10.38 0.41 11.14
CA MET A 107 -9.35 0.81 10.18
C MET A 107 -8.94 2.24 10.46
N ARG A 108 -7.74 2.43 11.03
CA ARG A 108 -7.17 3.75 11.29
C ARG A 108 -6.35 4.20 10.10
N ALA A 109 -6.69 5.36 9.55
CA ALA A 109 -6.02 5.95 8.40
C ALA A 109 -5.30 7.24 8.80
N GLU A 110 -4.09 7.40 8.30
CA GLU A 110 -3.31 8.64 8.32
C GLU A 110 -3.17 9.08 6.87
N GLU A 111 -3.89 10.14 6.47
CA GLU A 111 -3.98 10.54 5.06
C GLU A 111 -2.71 11.25 4.59
N GLY A 112 -2.01 11.96 5.50
CA GLY A 112 -0.88 12.81 5.14
C GLY A 112 -1.31 14.05 4.34
N ASP A 113 -0.35 14.68 3.68
CA ASP A 113 -0.58 15.88 2.89
C ASP A 113 -0.72 15.56 1.40
N GLN A 114 -1.39 16.45 0.66
CA GLN A 114 -1.51 16.37 -0.79
C GLN A 114 -0.32 17.04 -1.46
N TYR A 115 0.40 16.30 -2.30
CA TYR A 115 1.59 16.75 -3.00
C TYR A 115 1.31 17.18 -4.44
N PHE A 116 2.09 18.17 -4.90
CA PHE A 116 2.06 18.71 -6.26
C PHE A 116 3.43 18.56 -6.92
N VAL A 117 3.45 18.32 -8.21
CA VAL A 117 4.69 18.20 -8.99
C VAL A 117 5.27 19.56 -9.26
N ASN A 118 6.46 19.87 -8.73
CA ASN A 118 7.18 21.11 -9.06
C ASN A 118 7.92 20.96 -10.39
N ARG A 119 8.81 19.98 -10.47
CA ARG A 119 9.67 19.77 -11.66
C ARG A 119 9.85 18.29 -11.95
N ILE A 120 9.96 17.98 -13.25
CA ILE A 120 10.29 16.64 -13.75
C ILE A 120 11.59 16.74 -14.55
N THR A 121 12.62 16.04 -14.10
CA THR A 121 13.95 16.00 -14.70
C THR A 121 14.22 14.59 -15.22
N PHE A 122 14.82 14.48 -16.40
CA PHE A 122 15.30 13.19 -16.94
C PHE A 122 16.81 13.26 -17.11
N THR A 123 17.52 12.31 -16.49
CA THR A 123 18.97 12.20 -16.54
C THR A 123 19.41 10.93 -17.25
N GLY A 124 20.67 10.85 -17.66
CA GLY A 124 21.23 9.66 -18.33
C GLY A 124 20.87 9.50 -19.81
N ASN A 125 19.99 10.28 -20.39
CA ASN A 125 19.53 10.22 -21.78
C ASN A 125 20.53 10.86 -22.77
N ARG A 126 21.76 10.33 -22.86
CA ARG A 126 22.86 10.93 -23.65
C ARG A 126 22.58 10.99 -25.16
N THR A 127 21.85 10.03 -25.71
CA THR A 127 21.57 9.90 -27.15
C THR A 127 20.14 10.27 -27.49
N THR A 128 19.18 9.95 -26.60
CA THR A 128 17.77 10.19 -26.81
C THR A 128 17.40 11.60 -26.30
N ARG A 129 16.67 12.35 -27.10
CA ARG A 129 16.25 13.71 -26.71
C ARG A 129 15.16 13.64 -25.64
N ASP A 130 15.17 14.56 -24.68
CA ASP A 130 14.25 14.69 -23.56
C ASP A 130 12.76 14.57 -23.97
N TYR A 131 12.36 15.22 -25.05
CA TYR A 131 10.95 15.19 -25.51
C TYR A 131 10.43 13.79 -25.85
N VAL A 132 11.33 12.83 -26.17
CA VAL A 132 10.94 11.44 -26.47
C VAL A 132 10.50 10.73 -25.19
N VAL A 133 11.15 11.01 -24.09
CA VAL A 133 10.79 10.50 -22.75
C VAL A 133 9.55 11.25 -22.24
N ARG A 134 9.59 12.55 -22.29
CA ARG A 134 8.54 13.43 -21.74
C ARG A 134 7.15 13.18 -22.33
N ARG A 135 7.04 12.82 -23.61
CA ARG A 135 5.75 12.49 -24.24
C ARG A 135 5.09 11.23 -23.70
N GLU A 136 5.88 10.30 -23.13
CA GLU A 136 5.36 9.09 -22.49
C GLU A 136 4.99 9.29 -21.02
N PHE A 137 5.45 10.39 -20.45
CA PHE A 137 5.21 10.75 -19.07
C PHE A 137 3.79 11.29 -18.89
N ARG A 138 3.10 10.84 -17.83
CA ARG A 138 1.69 11.14 -17.58
C ARG A 138 1.47 12.18 -16.49
N LEU A 139 2.53 12.57 -15.79
CA LEU A 139 2.50 13.66 -14.83
C LEU A 139 2.80 14.99 -15.52
N LEU A 140 2.23 16.05 -14.99
CA LEU A 140 2.44 17.42 -15.45
C LEU A 140 3.03 18.24 -14.30
N GLU A 141 4.02 19.06 -14.62
CA GLU A 141 4.53 20.08 -13.69
C GLU A 141 3.39 21.05 -13.31
N ALA A 142 3.37 21.46 -12.05
CA ALA A 142 2.29 22.20 -11.39
C ALA A 142 0.95 21.45 -11.24
N GLY A 143 0.91 20.15 -11.58
CA GLY A 143 -0.25 19.29 -11.34
C GLY A 143 -0.16 18.53 -10.02
N VAL A 144 -1.27 17.93 -9.61
CA VAL A 144 -1.29 17.03 -8.45
C VAL A 144 -0.39 15.83 -8.73
N PHE A 145 0.43 15.45 -7.76
CA PHE A 145 1.22 14.23 -7.84
C PHE A 145 0.30 13.00 -7.95
N ASN A 146 0.70 12.04 -8.76
CA ASN A 146 -0.08 10.80 -8.94
C ASN A 146 0.88 9.62 -9.10
N SER A 147 0.98 8.79 -8.07
CA SER A 147 1.88 7.64 -8.04
C SER A 147 1.57 6.61 -9.13
N ASN A 148 0.29 6.39 -9.44
CA ASN A 148 -0.12 5.47 -10.49
C ASN A 148 0.26 5.98 -11.88
N ALA A 149 0.15 7.30 -12.09
CA ALA A 149 0.60 7.92 -13.34
C ALA A 149 2.12 7.85 -13.49
N LEU A 150 2.88 7.98 -12.39
CA LEU A 150 4.34 7.80 -12.37
C LEU A 150 4.71 6.38 -12.79
N THR A 151 4.19 5.36 -12.09
CA THR A 151 4.44 3.94 -12.39
C THR A 151 4.06 3.60 -13.84
N THR A 152 2.92 4.12 -14.32
CA THR A 152 2.49 3.90 -15.71
C THR A 152 3.45 4.56 -16.69
N SER A 153 3.96 5.76 -16.38
CA SER A 153 4.92 6.48 -17.21
C SER A 153 6.24 5.70 -17.35
N VAL A 154 6.77 5.23 -16.23
CA VAL A 154 7.99 4.40 -16.20
C VAL A 154 7.82 3.14 -17.02
N ARG A 155 6.70 2.43 -16.86
CA ARG A 155 6.39 1.23 -17.67
C ARG A 155 6.38 1.53 -19.16
N ARG A 156 5.78 2.65 -19.59
CA ARG A 156 5.75 3.07 -20.99
C ARG A 156 7.12 3.42 -21.52
N ILE A 157 7.95 4.11 -20.75
CA ILE A 157 9.33 4.43 -21.12
C ILE A 157 10.14 3.14 -21.30
N ASN A 158 10.02 2.18 -20.36
CA ASN A 158 10.66 0.89 -20.45
C ASN A 158 10.23 0.09 -21.71
N GLN A 159 8.97 0.21 -22.13
CA GLN A 159 8.44 -0.43 -23.34
C GLN A 159 9.02 0.14 -24.65
N LEU A 160 9.59 1.36 -24.64
CA LEU A 160 10.24 1.92 -25.82
C LEU A 160 11.49 1.12 -26.23
N GLY A 161 12.14 0.44 -25.29
CA GLY A 161 13.35 -0.34 -25.53
C GLY A 161 14.59 0.51 -25.90
N TYR A 162 14.55 1.81 -25.64
CA TYR A 162 15.67 2.73 -25.92
C TYR A 162 16.61 2.86 -24.73
N PHE A 163 16.18 2.44 -23.55
CA PHE A 163 16.88 2.58 -22.28
C PHE A 163 17.04 1.23 -21.61
N LEU A 164 17.98 1.12 -20.69
CA LEU A 164 17.96 0.04 -19.70
C LEU A 164 16.67 0.16 -18.89
N PRO A 165 16.11 -0.97 -18.42
CA PRO A 165 14.90 -0.91 -17.59
C PRO A 165 15.11 -0.02 -16.38
N ILE A 166 14.27 1.01 -16.25
CA ILE A 166 14.22 1.90 -15.10
C ILE A 166 13.60 1.11 -13.94
N GLN A 167 14.31 1.02 -12.84
CA GLN A 167 13.87 0.41 -11.57
C GLN A 167 13.31 1.48 -10.65
N ASP A 168 12.62 1.08 -9.58
CA ASP A 168 12.09 2.03 -8.60
C ASP A 168 13.20 2.82 -7.90
N ASP A 169 14.38 2.21 -7.69
CA ASP A 169 15.57 2.85 -7.11
C ASP A 169 16.23 3.89 -8.03
N ASP A 170 15.88 3.91 -9.32
CA ASP A 170 16.35 4.89 -10.28
C ASP A 170 15.48 6.16 -10.30
N ILE A 171 14.42 6.19 -9.49
CA ILE A 171 13.46 7.30 -9.44
C ILE A 171 13.57 7.96 -8.09
N THR A 172 13.82 9.25 -8.11
CA THR A 172 13.86 10.06 -6.89
C THR A 172 12.66 11.01 -6.88
N VAL A 173 11.95 11.03 -5.75
CA VAL A 173 10.85 11.97 -5.49
C VAL A 173 11.19 12.74 -4.23
N ASP A 174 11.70 13.95 -4.40
CA ASP A 174 12.20 14.79 -3.32
C ASP A 174 11.28 15.98 -3.08
N GLN A 175 11.03 16.29 -1.81
CA GLN A 175 10.33 17.53 -1.43
C GLN A 175 11.18 18.76 -1.81
N VAL A 176 10.51 19.83 -2.17
CA VAL A 176 11.18 21.11 -2.51
C VAL A 176 11.57 21.84 -1.24
N GLU A 177 12.81 22.28 -1.14
CA GLU A 177 13.28 23.09 -0.01
C GLU A 177 12.45 24.39 0.10
N GLY A 178 11.76 24.55 1.23
CA GLY A 178 10.92 25.72 1.51
C GLY A 178 9.47 25.62 1.05
N ASP A 179 9.06 24.51 0.43
CA ASP A 179 7.66 24.21 0.10
C ASP A 179 7.37 22.72 0.35
N GLU A 180 6.76 22.42 1.48
CA GLU A 180 6.51 21.06 1.98
C GLU A 180 5.52 20.27 1.10
N PHE A 181 4.73 20.96 0.28
CA PHE A 181 3.69 20.35 -0.57
C PHE A 181 4.12 20.15 -2.02
N GLN A 182 5.35 20.48 -2.37
CA GLN A 182 5.86 20.30 -3.72
C GLN A 182 6.97 19.27 -3.77
N VAL A 183 6.97 18.47 -4.84
CA VAL A 183 7.98 17.44 -5.08
C VAL A 183 8.66 17.61 -6.43
N ASN A 184 9.96 17.33 -6.48
CA ASN A 184 10.74 17.17 -7.69
C ASN A 184 10.84 15.68 -8.00
N ILE A 185 10.76 15.31 -9.28
CA ILE A 185 10.90 13.95 -9.78
C ILE A 185 12.11 13.91 -10.69
N GLU A 186 13.04 13.02 -10.40
CA GLU A 186 14.22 12.77 -11.22
C GLU A 186 14.37 11.28 -11.56
#